data_66e14f6117499a31ce2d30963ced127e
#
_entry.id   66e14f6117499a31ce2d30963ced127e
#
_cell.length_a   1.000
_cell.length_b   1.000
_cell.length_c   1.000
_cell.angle_alpha   90.00
_cell.angle_beta   90.00
_cell.angle_gamma   90.00
#
_symmetry.space_group_name_H-M   'P 1'
#
loop_
_entity.id
_entity.type
_entity.pdbx_description
1 polymer ?
#
loop_
_entity_poly.entity_id
_entity_poly.type
_entity_poly.pdbx_seq_one_letter_code
_entity_poly.pdbx_strand_id
1 'polypeptide(L)'
;MKIAGKAEQDLEYLATFVHGVLAGLHALGIVYNIKRRNWIDVAAHSAAMSYDMFATAKHLVALDRLTTRRRLALIDKLQPVEQD
;
A
#
# COMPACT_ATOMS: atom_id res chain seq x y z
N MET A 1 -12.03 -15.34 18.12
CA MET A 1 -11.12 -14.83 17.10
C MET A 1 -11.24 -13.34 16.97
N LYS A 2 -10.10 -12.66 16.93
CA LYS A 2 -10.15 -11.22 16.87
C LYS A 2 -10.28 -10.77 15.44
N ILE A 3 -11.22 -9.92 15.16
CA ILE A 3 -11.39 -9.35 13.82
C ILE A 3 -10.35 -8.27 13.64
N ALA A 4 -9.73 -8.21 12.46
CA ALA A 4 -8.80 -7.14 12.16
C ALA A 4 -9.48 -5.79 12.35
N GLY A 5 -8.85 -4.91 13.09
CA GLY A 5 -9.46 -3.64 13.44
C GLY A 5 -9.48 -2.65 12.29
N LYS A 6 -10.43 -1.74 12.38
CA LYS A 6 -10.49 -0.65 11.43
C LYS A 6 -9.22 0.19 11.45
N ALA A 7 -8.62 0.35 12.65
CA ALA A 7 -7.39 1.11 12.77
C ALA A 7 -6.24 0.50 11.96
N GLU A 8 -6.12 -0.83 11.95
CA GLU A 8 -5.11 -1.50 11.14
C GLU A 8 -5.35 -1.26 9.66
N GLN A 9 -6.60 -1.36 9.23
CA GLN A 9 -6.97 -1.12 7.84
C GLN A 9 -6.69 0.33 7.44
N ASP A 10 -7.02 1.28 8.31
CA ASP A 10 -6.78 2.70 8.04
C ASP A 10 -5.28 2.98 7.93
N LEU A 11 -4.45 2.34 8.78
CA LEU A 11 -3.01 2.49 8.69
C LEU A 11 -2.46 1.95 7.38
N GLU A 12 -2.99 0.83 6.89
CA GLU A 12 -2.56 0.29 5.61
C GLU A 12 -2.99 1.19 4.44
N TYR A 13 -4.17 1.77 4.51
CA TYR A 13 -4.59 2.76 3.53
C TYR A 13 -3.66 3.96 3.52
N LEU A 14 -3.33 4.46 4.71
CA LEU A 14 -2.46 5.62 4.84
C LEU A 14 -1.07 5.30 4.29
N ALA A 15 -0.51 4.15 4.66
CA ALA A 15 0.82 3.73 4.19
C ALA A 15 0.84 3.58 2.67
N THR A 16 -0.20 2.98 2.09
CA THR A 16 -0.33 2.82 0.64
C THR A 16 -0.37 4.19 -0.04
N PHE A 17 -1.18 5.10 0.50
CA PHE A 17 -1.32 6.43 -0.07
C PHE A 17 0.00 7.20 0.00
N VAL A 18 0.67 7.19 1.16
CA VAL A 18 1.91 7.94 1.34
C VAL A 18 3.00 7.43 0.40
N HIS A 19 3.19 6.11 0.32
CA HIS A 19 4.21 5.55 -0.56
C HIS A 19 3.87 5.77 -2.03
N GLY A 20 2.58 5.72 -2.38
CA GLY A 20 2.14 6.03 -3.75
C GLY A 20 2.43 7.47 -4.15
N VAL A 21 2.18 8.41 -3.25
CA VAL A 21 2.48 9.83 -3.48
C VAL A 21 3.99 10.03 -3.61
N LEU A 22 4.77 9.40 -2.72
CA LEU A 22 6.23 9.50 -2.77
C LEU A 22 6.78 8.93 -4.09
N ALA A 23 6.25 7.80 -4.55
CA ALA A 23 6.66 7.23 -5.82
C ALA A 23 6.37 8.21 -6.97
N GLY A 24 5.22 8.86 -6.95
CA GLY A 24 4.88 9.88 -7.95
C GLY A 24 5.82 11.08 -7.93
N LEU A 25 6.17 11.55 -6.73
CA LEU A 25 7.10 12.65 -6.58
C LEU A 25 8.50 12.27 -7.08
N HIS A 26 8.95 11.05 -6.81
CA HIS A 26 10.23 10.58 -7.34
C HIS A 26 10.20 10.47 -8.86
N ALA A 27 9.07 10.07 -9.44
CA ALA A 27 8.93 10.03 -10.90
C ALA A 27 9.10 11.42 -11.52
N LEU A 28 8.50 12.44 -10.90
CA LEU A 28 8.69 13.83 -11.34
C LEU A 28 10.15 14.26 -11.21
N GLY A 29 10.80 13.88 -10.11
CA GLY A 29 12.21 14.15 -9.89
C GLY A 29 13.10 13.52 -10.96
N ILE A 30 12.76 12.29 -11.39
CA ILE A 30 13.48 11.61 -12.46
C ILE A 30 13.39 12.42 -13.76
N VAL A 31 12.18 12.82 -14.15
CA VAL A 31 11.97 13.58 -15.37
C VAL A 31 12.74 14.90 -15.33
N TYR A 32 12.65 15.60 -14.19
CA TYR A 32 13.36 16.88 -14.03
C TYR A 32 14.86 16.70 -14.16
N ASN A 33 15.42 15.67 -13.52
CA ASN A 33 16.86 15.45 -13.54
C ASN A 33 17.36 14.90 -14.86
N ILE A 34 16.52 14.18 -15.61
CA ILE A 34 16.87 13.79 -16.99
C ILE A 34 17.05 15.04 -17.85
N LYS A 35 16.14 15.99 -17.72
CA LYS A 35 16.22 17.25 -18.46
C LYS A 35 17.51 18.00 -18.13
N ARG A 36 17.95 17.93 -16.89
CA ARG A 36 19.18 18.58 -16.45
C ARG A 36 20.42 17.74 -16.67
N ARG A 37 20.27 16.51 -17.16
CA ARG A 37 21.35 15.55 -17.36
C ARG A 37 22.10 15.23 -16.06
N ASN A 38 21.41 15.28 -14.95
CA ASN A 38 21.96 14.93 -13.65
C ASN A 38 21.71 13.44 -13.39
N TRP A 39 22.57 12.59 -13.92
CA TRP A 39 22.35 11.15 -13.92
C TRP A 39 22.48 10.53 -12.53
N ILE A 40 23.26 11.14 -11.64
CA ILE A 40 23.38 10.66 -10.26
C ILE A 40 22.04 10.80 -9.57
N ASP A 41 21.39 11.95 -9.71
CA ASP A 41 20.08 12.17 -9.10
C ASP A 41 19.01 11.32 -9.76
N VAL A 42 19.12 11.05 -11.07
CA VAL A 42 18.21 10.13 -11.75
C VAL A 42 18.31 8.74 -11.11
N ALA A 43 19.52 8.26 -10.87
CA ALA A 43 19.72 6.95 -10.26
C ALA A 43 19.18 6.92 -8.83
N ALA A 44 19.42 7.98 -8.06
CA ALA A 44 18.95 8.06 -6.68
C ALA A 44 17.41 8.06 -6.61
N HIS A 45 16.75 8.87 -7.45
CA HIS A 45 15.30 8.91 -7.50
C HIS A 45 14.71 7.60 -8.01
N SER A 46 15.37 6.95 -8.96
CA SER A 46 14.91 5.66 -9.48
C SER A 46 14.95 4.58 -8.41
N ALA A 47 16.01 4.54 -7.60
CA ALA A 47 16.11 3.61 -6.49
C ALA A 47 15.03 3.87 -5.44
N ALA A 48 14.83 5.15 -5.08
CA ALA A 48 13.82 5.53 -4.11
C ALA A 48 12.41 5.23 -4.61
N MET A 49 12.13 5.50 -5.89
CA MET A 49 10.85 5.19 -6.49
C MET A 49 10.57 3.69 -6.47
N SER A 50 11.59 2.88 -6.79
CA SER A 50 11.45 1.43 -6.79
C SER A 50 11.11 0.92 -5.38
N TYR A 51 11.76 1.48 -4.36
CA TYR A 51 11.46 1.12 -2.98
C TYR A 51 10.01 1.50 -2.63
N ASP A 52 9.57 2.71 -2.99
CA ASP A 52 8.22 3.15 -2.67
C ASP A 52 7.17 2.35 -3.44
N MET A 53 7.45 1.95 -4.66
CA MET A 53 6.55 1.09 -5.43
C MET A 53 6.44 -0.30 -4.78
N PHE A 54 7.57 -0.85 -4.34
CA PHE A 54 7.57 -2.13 -3.64
C PHE A 54 6.78 -2.02 -2.33
N ALA A 55 7.00 -0.95 -1.55
CA ALA A 55 6.30 -0.73 -0.31
C ALA A 55 4.79 -0.55 -0.55
N THR A 56 4.42 0.19 -1.59
CA THR A 56 3.02 0.37 -1.97
C THR A 56 2.37 -0.97 -2.27
N ALA A 57 3.03 -1.82 -3.06
CA ALA A 57 2.50 -3.13 -3.40
C ALA A 57 2.35 -4.00 -2.16
N LYS A 58 3.34 -3.95 -1.25
CA LYS A 58 3.30 -4.73 -0.02
C LYS A 58 2.13 -4.30 0.87
N HIS A 59 1.90 -2.99 0.99
CA HIS A 59 0.79 -2.49 1.79
C HIS A 59 -0.56 -2.76 1.13
N LEU A 60 -0.64 -2.76 -0.19
CA LEU A 60 -1.88 -3.14 -0.89
C LEU A 60 -2.23 -4.59 -0.63
N VAL A 61 -1.24 -5.49 -0.64
CA VAL A 61 -1.48 -6.90 -0.33
C VAL A 61 -1.95 -7.05 1.11
N ALA A 62 -1.33 -6.33 2.05
CA ALA A 62 -1.74 -6.37 3.45
C ALA A 62 -3.17 -5.85 3.61
N LEU A 63 -3.51 -4.77 2.92
CA LEU A 63 -4.85 -4.19 2.95
C LEU A 63 -5.87 -5.18 2.40
N ASP A 64 -5.56 -5.86 1.31
CA ASP A 64 -6.44 -6.86 0.74
C ASP A 64 -6.70 -8.00 1.74
N ARG A 65 -5.67 -8.46 2.42
CA ARG A 65 -5.81 -9.50 3.44
C ARG A 65 -6.70 -9.05 4.59
N LEU A 66 -6.50 -7.84 5.08
CA LEU A 66 -7.31 -7.30 6.16
C LEU A 66 -8.78 -7.15 5.74
N THR A 67 -9.00 -6.66 4.55
CA THR A 67 -10.35 -6.49 4.01
C THR A 67 -11.04 -7.84 3.87
N THR A 68 -10.34 -8.84 3.37
CA THR A 68 -10.88 -10.18 3.21
C THR A 68 -11.23 -10.78 4.57
N ARG A 69 -10.34 -10.64 5.55
CA ARG A 69 -10.61 -11.14 6.90
C ARG A 69 -11.86 -10.51 7.51
N ARG A 70 -12.00 -9.21 7.36
CA ARG A 70 -13.16 -8.52 7.91
C ARG A 70 -14.45 -8.96 7.22
N ARG A 71 -14.40 -9.16 5.92
CA ARG A 71 -15.52 -9.64 5.15
C ARG A 71 -15.96 -11.04 5.60
N LEU A 72 -15.00 -11.94 5.74
CA LEU A 72 -15.28 -13.30 6.18
C LEU A 72 -15.83 -13.33 7.59
N ALA A 73 -15.31 -12.50 8.48
CA ALA A 73 -15.81 -12.42 9.85
C ALA A 73 -17.25 -11.92 9.89
N LEU A 74 -17.59 -10.96 9.04
CA LEU A 74 -18.96 -10.46 8.96
C LEU A 74 -19.92 -11.51 8.40
N ILE A 75 -19.48 -12.26 7.39
CA ILE A 75 -20.29 -13.34 6.83
C ILE A 75 -20.56 -14.40 7.88
N ASP A 76 -19.55 -14.76 8.66
CA ASP A 76 -19.70 -15.71 9.74
C ASP A 76 -20.74 -15.25 10.75
N LYS A 77 -20.75 -13.98 11.08
CA LYS A 77 -21.73 -13.44 12.00
C LYS A 77 -23.14 -13.47 11.45
N LEU A 78 -23.27 -13.36 10.12
CA LEU A 78 -24.58 -13.32 9.51
C LEU A 78 -25.15 -14.69 9.18
N GLN A 79 -24.38 -15.75 9.39
CA GLN A 79 -24.84 -17.10 9.13
C GLN A 79 -24.79 -17.94 10.38
N PRO A 80 -25.58 -17.65 11.36
CA PRO A 80 -25.47 -18.35 12.63
C PRO A 80 -26.03 -19.73 12.61
N VAL A 81 -26.79 -20.05 11.66
CA VAL A 81 -27.59 -21.15 11.84
C VAL A 81 -27.10 -22.44 11.47
N GLU A 82 -26.06 -22.43 10.80
CA GLU A 82 -25.62 -23.66 10.24
C GLU A 82 -25.03 -24.55 11.16
N GLN A 83 -25.11 -24.29 12.38
CA GLN A 83 -24.39 -25.02 13.24
C GLN A 83 -25.02 -26.16 13.74
N ASP A 84 -25.91 -26.64 13.34
CA ASP A 84 -26.41 -27.76 13.93
C ASP A 84 -25.88 -28.95 13.60
#